data_21984312366cfb8826bedeb9ea5b2356
#
_entry.id   21984312366cfb8826bedeb9ea5b2356
#
_cell.length_a   1.000
_cell.length_b   1.000
_cell.length_c   1.000
_cell.angle_alpha   90.00
_cell.angle_beta   90.00
_cell.angle_gamma   90.00
#
_symmetry.space_group_name_H-M   'P 1'
#
loop_
_entity.id
_entity.type
_entity.pdbx_description
1 polymer ?
#
loop_
_entity_poly.entity_id
_entity_poly.type
_entity_poly.pdbx_seq_one_letter_code
_entity_poly.pdbx_strand_id
1 'polypeptide(L)'
;MSSQRIPRRVVLKSLAAAALLSGCRPADLTSFFGPTATPLPAPTPTPLPSANGPAQAFLEAWQSGDYATMYSLLTPAAQARFPQPEFQARYTGAQTEATVEQVDVQLLSLLHEQDRASVLFELIWHTLLFDDLEVNNQLQLAWTEGRWGIDWQPTMILPQLGEGVNLAFLSEQPTRGNIYDRNFHALATQGERVTIGLVPQQMEQPETVIYTLAQVTGVSPEKITDRINASQPDWFVPVADVSFETSLENDALLNQLVGVTRRTRSVRAYSDGDVAAHLIGYLGAIPAPQQQAYLQCGYNVDELVGLTGIEAWGEEALA
;
A
#
# COMPACT_ATOMS: atom_id res chain seq x y z
N MET A 1 -5.38 32.67 -25.29
CA MET A 1 -5.98 32.51 -26.62
C MET A 1 -6.50 31.06 -26.65
N SER A 2 -7.69 30.72 -26.76
CA SER A 2 -9.00 31.15 -27.10
C SER A 2 -9.99 30.17 -26.43
N SER A 3 -10.87 30.72 -25.63
CA SER A 3 -11.99 30.01 -24.98
C SER A 3 -13.05 29.71 -26.05
N GLN A 4 -13.54 28.46 -26.16
CA GLN A 4 -14.78 28.18 -26.85
C GLN A 4 -15.83 27.69 -25.87
N ARG A 5 -16.83 28.53 -25.63
CA ARG A 5 -18.09 28.21 -24.95
C ARG A 5 -19.05 27.63 -25.98
N ILE A 6 -19.71 26.51 -25.65
CA ILE A 6 -20.79 25.91 -26.40
C ILE A 6 -22.12 26.32 -25.76
N PRO A 7 -23.09 26.93 -26.49
CA PRO A 7 -24.40 27.30 -25.95
C PRO A 7 -25.43 26.16 -25.99
N ARG A 8 -26.11 25.98 -24.87
CA ARG A 8 -27.32 25.15 -24.79
C ARG A 8 -28.49 25.86 -25.53
N ARG A 9 -29.11 25.20 -26.49
CA ARG A 9 -30.46 25.54 -26.99
C ARG A 9 -31.38 24.36 -26.79
N VAL A 10 -32.36 24.59 -25.92
CA VAL A 10 -33.58 23.77 -25.75
C VAL A 10 -34.50 24.09 -26.91
N VAL A 11 -34.96 23.08 -27.65
CA VAL A 11 -36.03 23.22 -28.64
C VAL A 11 -37.23 22.43 -28.16
N LEU A 12 -38.25 23.16 -27.69
CA LEU A 12 -39.59 22.62 -27.49
C LEU A 12 -40.27 22.48 -28.88
N LYS A 13 -40.73 21.29 -29.22
CA LYS A 13 -41.68 21.09 -30.33
C LYS A 13 -43.02 20.67 -29.76
N SER A 14 -43.97 21.59 -29.83
CA SER A 14 -45.42 21.38 -29.63
C SER A 14 -46.00 20.62 -30.82
N LEU A 15 -46.70 19.51 -30.55
CA LEU A 15 -47.59 18.86 -31.53
C LEU A 15 -49.06 19.12 -31.13
N ALA A 16 -49.76 19.76 -32.01
CA ALA A 16 -51.19 19.95 -31.98
C ALA A 16 -51.88 18.67 -32.45
N ALA A 17 -52.87 18.18 -31.69
CA ALA A 17 -53.76 17.09 -32.10
C ALA A 17 -55.11 17.63 -32.54
N ALA A 18 -55.49 17.32 -33.76
CA ALA A 18 -56.76 17.66 -34.36
C ALA A 18 -57.88 16.75 -33.82
N ALA A 19 -59.03 17.35 -33.43
CA ALA A 19 -60.17 16.66 -33.01
C ALA A 19 -61.03 16.29 -34.27
N LEU A 20 -61.47 15.04 -34.36
CA LEU A 20 -62.49 14.58 -35.28
C LEU A 20 -63.80 14.28 -34.49
N LEU A 21 -64.77 15.08 -34.71
CA LEU A 21 -66.12 14.90 -34.24
C LEU A 21 -66.86 13.87 -35.14
N SER A 22 -67.40 12.82 -34.55
CA SER A 22 -68.53 12.08 -35.20
C SER A 22 -69.29 11.25 -34.16
N GLY A 23 -70.59 11.54 -34.05
CA GLY A 23 -71.66 10.59 -33.80
C GLY A 23 -72.21 10.48 -32.39
N CYS A 24 -73.16 11.35 -32.02
CA CYS A 24 -74.04 11.13 -30.88
C CYS A 24 -74.97 9.92 -31.09
N ARG A 25 -74.96 8.97 -30.14
CA ARG A 25 -76.10 8.14 -29.80
C ARG A 25 -76.36 8.30 -28.30
N PRO A 26 -77.61 8.52 -27.88
CA PRO A 26 -77.98 8.58 -26.47
C PRO A 26 -77.97 7.14 -25.92
N ALA A 27 -77.02 6.81 -25.10
CA ALA A 27 -76.99 5.59 -24.30
C ALA A 27 -77.32 5.95 -22.85
N ASP A 28 -78.17 5.12 -22.26
CA ASP A 28 -78.77 5.25 -20.94
C ASP A 28 -77.77 5.67 -19.84
N LEU A 29 -78.07 6.81 -19.21
CA LEU A 29 -77.25 7.38 -18.09
C LEU A 29 -77.55 6.76 -16.72
N THR A 30 -78.24 5.61 -16.65
CA THR A 30 -78.64 5.03 -15.36
C THR A 30 -77.67 3.98 -14.77
N SER A 31 -76.55 3.66 -15.43
CA SER A 31 -75.59 2.64 -14.95
C SER A 31 -74.25 3.20 -14.38
N PHE A 32 -74.11 4.52 -14.21
CA PHE A 32 -72.87 5.12 -13.75
C PHE A 32 -72.72 5.29 -12.23
N PHE A 33 -73.75 4.93 -11.45
CA PHE A 33 -73.68 4.98 -9.98
C PHE A 33 -73.61 3.58 -9.37
N GLY A 34 -72.71 2.75 -9.80
CA GLY A 34 -72.33 1.57 -9.02
C GLY A 34 -71.59 2.07 -7.75
N PRO A 35 -71.73 1.38 -6.62
CA PRO A 35 -70.99 1.74 -5.43
C PRO A 35 -69.46 1.69 -5.75
N THR A 36 -68.86 2.87 -5.77
CA THR A 36 -67.36 2.94 -5.84
C THR A 36 -66.79 2.23 -4.63
N ALA A 37 -66.25 1.04 -4.86
CA ALA A 37 -65.53 0.35 -3.79
C ALA A 37 -64.39 1.26 -3.33
N THR A 38 -64.48 1.80 -2.13
CA THR A 38 -63.38 2.53 -1.51
C THR A 38 -62.21 1.57 -1.42
N PRO A 39 -61.06 1.86 -2.09
CA PRO A 39 -59.91 0.97 -1.98
C PRO A 39 -59.56 0.87 -0.50
N LEU A 40 -59.45 -0.37 0.02
CA LEU A 40 -58.89 -0.57 1.35
C LEU A 40 -57.51 0.15 1.41
N PRO A 41 -57.25 0.91 2.47
CA PRO A 41 -55.96 1.51 2.65
C PRO A 41 -54.92 0.38 2.58
N ALA A 42 -53.92 0.55 1.70
CA ALA A 42 -52.80 -0.38 1.64
C ALA A 42 -52.15 -0.46 3.05
N PRO A 43 -51.81 -1.65 3.54
CA PRO A 43 -51.20 -1.77 4.86
C PRO A 43 -49.94 -0.91 4.86
N THR A 44 -49.88 0.05 5.78
CA THR A 44 -48.72 0.88 5.98
C THR A 44 -47.60 -0.06 6.48
N PRO A 45 -46.45 -0.16 5.76
CA PRO A 45 -45.38 -1.02 6.21
C PRO A 45 -44.91 -0.57 7.60
N THR A 46 -44.81 -1.51 8.53
CA THR A 46 -44.27 -1.23 9.86
C THR A 46 -42.83 -0.75 9.70
N PRO A 47 -42.45 0.41 10.22
CA PRO A 47 -41.09 0.89 10.11
C PRO A 47 -40.14 -0.08 10.79
N LEU A 48 -39.02 -0.41 10.13
CA LEU A 48 -37.98 -1.24 10.69
C LEU A 48 -37.26 -0.51 11.83
N PRO A 49 -36.67 -1.23 12.80
CA PRO A 49 -35.83 -0.64 13.84
C PRO A 49 -34.67 0.15 13.24
N SER A 50 -34.11 1.10 13.98
CA SER A 50 -32.95 1.88 13.52
C SER A 50 -31.71 1.00 13.33
N ALA A 51 -31.00 1.18 12.23
CA ALA A 51 -29.71 0.52 11.96
C ALA A 51 -28.53 1.14 12.74
N ASN A 52 -28.77 2.23 13.51
CA ASN A 52 -27.73 2.95 14.22
C ASN A 52 -27.01 2.09 15.28
N GLY A 53 -27.78 1.36 16.09
CA GLY A 53 -27.21 0.53 17.14
C GLY A 53 -26.21 -0.53 16.64
N PRO A 54 -26.58 -1.39 15.69
CA PRO A 54 -25.65 -2.35 15.09
C PRO A 54 -24.45 -1.71 14.40
N ALA A 55 -24.61 -0.58 13.72
CA ALA A 55 -23.50 0.14 13.08
C ALA A 55 -22.51 0.68 14.13
N GLN A 56 -23.03 1.32 15.18
CA GLN A 56 -22.21 1.84 16.26
C GLN A 56 -21.47 0.71 17.01
N ALA A 57 -22.16 -0.38 17.31
CA ALA A 57 -21.54 -1.54 17.97
C ALA A 57 -20.41 -2.16 17.13
N PHE A 58 -20.56 -2.18 15.80
CA PHE A 58 -19.51 -2.64 14.89
C PHE A 58 -18.29 -1.73 14.92
N LEU A 59 -18.48 -0.40 14.87
CA LEU A 59 -17.39 0.58 14.91
C LEU A 59 -16.67 0.59 16.26
N GLU A 60 -17.41 0.51 17.39
CA GLU A 60 -16.84 0.41 18.74
C GLU A 60 -16.03 -0.89 18.93
N ALA A 61 -16.54 -2.01 18.39
CA ALA A 61 -15.82 -3.29 18.40
C ALA A 61 -14.52 -3.21 17.54
N TRP A 62 -14.55 -2.50 16.42
CA TRP A 62 -13.34 -2.27 15.62
C TRP A 62 -12.31 -1.44 16.39
N GLN A 63 -12.70 -0.33 16.99
CA GLN A 63 -11.82 0.51 17.79
C GLN A 63 -11.18 -0.25 18.97
N SER A 64 -11.90 -1.18 19.56
CA SER A 64 -11.38 -2.03 20.65
C SER A 64 -10.64 -3.29 20.18
N GLY A 65 -10.60 -3.57 18.87
CA GLY A 65 -9.99 -4.78 18.32
C GLY A 65 -10.78 -6.06 18.56
N ASP A 66 -12.08 -5.96 18.92
CA ASP A 66 -12.96 -7.12 19.15
C ASP A 66 -13.56 -7.62 17.82
N TYR A 67 -12.70 -8.30 17.04
CA TYR A 67 -13.09 -8.88 15.73
C TYR A 67 -14.15 -9.97 15.85
N ALA A 68 -14.29 -10.61 17.03
CA ALA A 68 -15.31 -11.62 17.25
C ALA A 68 -16.70 -10.98 17.31
N THR A 69 -16.85 -9.90 18.04
CA THR A 69 -18.09 -9.10 18.07
C THR A 69 -18.39 -8.51 16.71
N MET A 70 -17.39 -7.91 16.02
CA MET A 70 -17.56 -7.41 14.64
C MET A 70 -18.11 -8.50 13.71
N TYR A 71 -17.54 -9.72 13.75
CA TYR A 71 -17.95 -10.83 12.91
C TYR A 71 -19.38 -11.28 13.21
N SER A 72 -19.81 -11.29 14.47
CA SER A 72 -21.17 -11.65 14.89
C SER A 72 -22.25 -10.70 14.35
N LEU A 73 -21.86 -9.45 14.07
CA LEU A 73 -22.74 -8.40 13.51
C LEU A 73 -22.87 -8.45 11.99
N LEU A 74 -22.14 -9.34 11.30
CA LEU A 74 -22.24 -9.48 9.86
C LEU A 74 -23.55 -10.14 9.44
N THR A 75 -23.94 -9.91 8.18
CA THR A 75 -25.02 -10.70 7.56
C THR A 75 -24.61 -12.15 7.36
N PRO A 76 -25.55 -13.12 7.35
CA PRO A 76 -25.22 -14.52 7.04
C PRO A 76 -24.52 -14.69 5.68
N ALA A 77 -24.87 -13.86 4.70
CA ALA A 77 -24.24 -13.87 3.38
C ALA A 77 -22.76 -13.42 3.45
N ALA A 78 -22.44 -12.37 4.22
CA ALA A 78 -21.07 -11.92 4.42
C ALA A 78 -20.24 -12.97 5.21
N GLN A 79 -20.83 -13.59 6.25
CA GLN A 79 -20.17 -14.65 7.00
C GLN A 79 -19.89 -15.91 6.14
N ALA A 80 -20.80 -16.26 5.24
CA ALA A 80 -20.60 -17.39 4.32
C ALA A 80 -19.49 -17.11 3.27
N ARG A 81 -19.35 -15.85 2.86
CA ARG A 81 -18.34 -15.41 1.87
C ARG A 81 -16.96 -15.26 2.50
N PHE A 82 -16.88 -14.77 3.72
CA PHE A 82 -15.64 -14.48 4.44
C PHE A 82 -15.65 -15.20 5.80
N PRO A 83 -14.98 -16.35 5.93
CA PRO A 83 -14.83 -17.03 7.22
C PRO A 83 -14.17 -16.12 8.26
N GLN A 84 -14.52 -16.30 9.54
CA GLN A 84 -14.02 -15.45 10.62
C GLN A 84 -12.48 -15.29 10.67
N PRO A 85 -11.66 -16.34 10.47
CA PRO A 85 -10.21 -16.17 10.44
C PRO A 85 -9.73 -15.27 9.30
N GLU A 86 -10.36 -15.35 8.11
CA GLU A 86 -10.03 -14.50 6.98
C GLU A 86 -10.46 -13.06 7.22
N PHE A 87 -11.66 -12.85 7.73
CA PHE A 87 -12.16 -11.53 8.14
C PHE A 87 -11.19 -10.85 9.11
N GLN A 88 -10.80 -11.53 10.19
CA GLN A 88 -9.84 -11.00 11.15
C GLN A 88 -8.48 -10.72 10.51
N ALA A 89 -7.95 -11.65 9.69
CA ALA A 89 -6.66 -11.49 9.03
C ALA A 89 -6.62 -10.27 8.10
N ARG A 90 -7.74 -9.89 7.46
CA ARG A 90 -7.84 -8.69 6.62
C ARG A 90 -7.63 -7.42 7.44
N TYR A 91 -8.24 -7.31 8.62
CA TYR A 91 -8.06 -6.16 9.51
C TYR A 91 -6.66 -6.11 10.08
N THR A 92 -6.22 -7.20 10.72
CA THR A 92 -4.91 -7.25 11.37
C THR A 92 -3.76 -7.11 10.36
N GLY A 93 -3.89 -7.71 9.18
CA GLY A 93 -2.89 -7.55 8.11
C GLY A 93 -2.77 -6.11 7.64
N ALA A 94 -3.90 -5.44 7.35
CA ALA A 94 -3.87 -4.04 6.91
C ALA A 94 -3.30 -3.10 7.99
N GLN A 95 -3.67 -3.32 9.27
CA GLN A 95 -3.15 -2.53 10.39
C GLN A 95 -1.65 -2.77 10.63
N THR A 96 -1.19 -4.02 10.50
CA THR A 96 0.24 -4.35 10.64
C THR A 96 1.07 -3.72 9.54
N GLU A 97 0.63 -3.82 8.28
CA GLU A 97 1.32 -3.20 7.14
C GLU A 97 1.36 -1.66 7.24
N ALA A 98 0.28 -1.06 7.76
CA ALA A 98 0.23 0.38 7.98
C ALA A 98 0.82 0.81 9.34
N THR A 99 1.46 -0.09 10.09
CA THR A 99 2.04 0.19 11.42
C THR A 99 1.11 0.91 12.38
N VAL A 100 -0.19 0.52 12.37
CA VAL A 100 -1.23 1.17 13.17
C VAL A 100 -1.08 0.82 14.65
N GLU A 101 -0.98 1.84 15.50
CA GLU A 101 -0.94 1.68 16.96
C GLU A 101 -2.33 1.85 17.59
N GLN A 102 -3.14 2.77 17.04
CA GLN A 102 -4.48 3.06 17.52
C GLN A 102 -5.44 3.28 16.35
N VAL A 103 -6.68 2.84 16.54
CA VAL A 103 -7.78 3.05 15.58
C VAL A 103 -8.85 3.89 16.25
N ASP A 104 -9.16 5.04 15.66
CA ASP A 104 -10.31 5.86 16.06
C ASP A 104 -11.34 5.84 14.94
N VAL A 105 -12.61 5.63 15.30
CA VAL A 105 -13.71 5.63 14.34
C VAL A 105 -14.88 6.45 14.88
N GLN A 106 -15.46 7.26 14.00
CA GLN A 106 -16.60 8.11 14.35
C GLN A 106 -17.71 7.98 13.32
N LEU A 107 -18.91 7.64 13.77
CA LEU A 107 -20.10 7.63 12.92
C LEU A 107 -20.49 9.07 12.58
N LEU A 108 -20.57 9.41 11.29
CA LEU A 108 -20.91 10.74 10.80
C LEU A 108 -22.38 10.88 10.43
N SER A 109 -22.91 9.93 9.67
CA SER A 109 -24.31 9.96 9.23
C SER A 109 -24.84 8.58 8.90
N LEU A 110 -26.18 8.43 8.94
CA LEU A 110 -26.88 7.22 8.58
C LEU A 110 -27.98 7.56 7.60
N LEU A 111 -27.97 6.90 6.45
CA LEU A 111 -29.05 6.91 5.46
C LEU A 111 -29.78 5.57 5.54
N HIS A 112 -31.09 5.61 5.68
CA HIS A 112 -31.94 4.44 5.80
C HIS A 112 -32.87 4.33 4.61
N GLU A 113 -32.81 3.21 3.89
CA GLU A 113 -33.62 2.92 2.71
C GLU A 113 -34.28 1.54 2.86
N GLN A 114 -35.55 1.52 3.28
CA GLN A 114 -36.31 0.30 3.47
C GLN A 114 -35.56 -0.78 4.25
N ASP A 115 -35.07 -1.84 3.58
CA ASP A 115 -34.35 -2.98 4.13
C ASP A 115 -32.81 -2.84 4.06
N ARG A 116 -32.32 -1.66 3.66
CA ARG A 116 -30.90 -1.32 3.59
C ARG A 116 -30.59 -0.04 4.35
N ALA A 117 -29.39 0.05 4.87
CA ALA A 117 -28.89 1.28 5.44
C ALA A 117 -27.42 1.48 5.07
N SER A 118 -27.05 2.73 4.94
CA SER A 118 -25.69 3.14 4.64
C SER A 118 -25.21 4.09 5.71
N VAL A 119 -24.07 3.81 6.30
CA VAL A 119 -23.47 4.59 7.38
C VAL A 119 -22.15 5.15 6.92
N LEU A 120 -22.05 6.46 6.85
CA LEU A 120 -20.79 7.17 6.65
C LEU A 120 -20.09 7.29 7.99
N PHE A 121 -18.82 6.94 8.03
CA PHE A 121 -17.96 7.05 9.21
C PHE A 121 -16.60 7.62 8.83
N GLU A 122 -15.96 8.27 9.77
CA GLU A 122 -14.58 8.69 9.71
C GLU A 122 -13.72 7.65 10.42
N LEU A 123 -12.62 7.28 9.78
CA LEU A 123 -11.60 6.38 10.28
C LEU A 123 -10.30 7.16 10.40
N ILE A 124 -9.68 7.11 11.57
CA ILE A 124 -8.33 7.64 11.81
C ILE A 124 -7.45 6.49 12.28
N TRP A 125 -6.43 6.19 11.51
CA TRP A 125 -5.36 5.27 11.91
C TRP A 125 -4.16 6.08 12.38
N HIS A 126 -3.87 6.00 13.68
CA HIS A 126 -2.64 6.54 14.23
C HIS A 126 -1.51 5.57 13.94
N THR A 127 -0.52 6.00 13.16
CA THR A 127 0.54 5.13 12.66
C THR A 127 1.88 5.44 13.31
N LEU A 128 2.76 4.44 13.40
CA LEU A 128 4.08 4.59 14.01
C LEU A 128 5.10 5.26 13.08
N LEU A 129 5.04 4.96 11.77
CA LEU A 129 6.11 5.31 10.83
C LEU A 129 5.78 6.47 9.89
N PHE A 130 4.53 6.92 9.85
CA PHE A 130 4.09 8.05 9.01
C PHE A 130 2.94 8.80 9.68
N ASP A 131 2.49 9.89 9.08
CA ASP A 131 1.39 10.69 9.61
C ASP A 131 0.08 9.89 9.73
N ASP A 132 -0.83 10.35 10.56
CA ASP A 132 -2.14 9.74 10.75
C ASP A 132 -2.89 9.62 9.41
N LEU A 133 -3.48 8.46 9.18
CA LEU A 133 -4.28 8.19 7.99
C LEU A 133 -5.77 8.45 8.30
N GLU A 134 -6.28 9.57 7.80
CA GLU A 134 -7.68 9.95 7.92
C GLU A 134 -8.47 9.56 6.67
N VAL A 135 -9.52 8.77 6.82
CA VAL A 135 -10.34 8.28 5.70
C VAL A 135 -11.82 8.35 6.04
N ASN A 136 -12.61 8.95 5.18
CA ASN A 136 -14.07 8.79 5.20
C ASN A 136 -14.45 7.52 4.45
N ASN A 137 -15.18 6.63 5.13
CA ASN A 137 -15.59 5.36 4.57
C ASN A 137 -17.06 5.05 4.88
N GLN A 138 -17.57 3.96 4.33
CA GLN A 138 -18.99 3.66 4.36
C GLN A 138 -19.25 2.20 4.74
N LEU A 139 -20.13 1.96 5.74
CA LEU A 139 -20.69 0.66 6.04
C LEU A 139 -22.01 0.47 5.30
N GLN A 140 -22.22 -0.71 4.76
CA GLN A 140 -23.52 -1.14 4.21
C GLN A 140 -24.17 -2.12 5.17
N LEU A 141 -25.41 -1.88 5.50
CA LEU A 141 -26.22 -2.77 6.34
C LEU A 141 -27.44 -3.28 5.56
N ALA A 142 -27.82 -4.51 5.84
CA ALA A 142 -29.02 -5.11 5.29
C ALA A 142 -29.87 -5.71 6.41
N TRP A 143 -31.19 -5.58 6.28
CA TRP A 143 -32.15 -6.21 7.17
C TRP A 143 -32.38 -7.66 6.71
N THR A 144 -31.85 -8.60 7.46
CA THR A 144 -31.94 -10.03 7.18
C THR A 144 -32.28 -10.80 8.43
N GLU A 145 -33.15 -11.81 8.32
CA GLU A 145 -33.52 -12.68 9.45
C GLU A 145 -34.03 -11.93 10.69
N GLY A 146 -34.73 -10.79 10.50
CA GLY A 146 -35.31 -10.00 11.60
C GLY A 146 -34.31 -9.12 12.36
N ARG A 147 -33.11 -8.90 11.83
CA ARG A 147 -32.08 -8.00 12.40
C ARG A 147 -31.31 -7.25 11.32
N TRP A 148 -30.71 -6.14 11.70
CA TRP A 148 -29.70 -5.47 10.87
C TRP A 148 -28.37 -6.21 10.99
N GLY A 149 -27.74 -6.47 9.86
CA GLY A 149 -26.39 -7.02 9.77
C GLY A 149 -25.53 -6.20 8.82
N ILE A 150 -24.23 -6.18 9.05
CA ILE A 150 -23.25 -5.54 8.17
C ILE A 150 -23.05 -6.42 6.93
N ASP A 151 -23.33 -5.91 5.75
CA ASP A 151 -23.03 -6.55 4.46
C ASP A 151 -21.57 -6.26 4.08
N TRP A 152 -20.67 -6.91 4.81
CA TRP A 152 -19.27 -6.57 4.86
C TRP A 152 -18.53 -6.88 3.57
N GLN A 153 -17.60 -5.97 3.21
CA GLN A 153 -16.65 -6.09 2.11
C GLN A 153 -15.29 -5.51 2.53
N PRO A 154 -14.17 -5.98 1.96
CA PRO A 154 -12.83 -5.47 2.29
C PRO A 154 -12.68 -3.95 2.11
N THR A 155 -13.40 -3.35 1.17
CA THR A 155 -13.46 -1.90 0.95
C THR A 155 -13.97 -1.11 2.16
N MET A 156 -14.60 -1.78 3.13
CA MET A 156 -15.04 -1.15 4.39
C MET A 156 -13.89 -0.93 5.38
N ILE A 157 -12.74 -1.59 5.19
CA ILE A 157 -11.51 -1.30 5.93
C ILE A 157 -10.91 -0.01 5.38
N LEU A 158 -10.55 -0.01 4.10
CA LEU A 158 -10.12 1.15 3.33
C LEU A 158 -10.76 1.08 1.94
N PRO A 159 -11.24 2.19 1.35
CA PRO A 159 -11.95 2.18 0.07
C PRO A 159 -11.20 1.51 -1.08
N GLN A 160 -9.86 1.50 -1.01
CA GLN A 160 -8.99 0.93 -2.03
C GLN A 160 -8.80 -0.58 -1.89
N LEU A 161 -9.15 -1.18 -0.74
CA LEU A 161 -8.98 -2.62 -0.49
C LEU A 161 -10.12 -3.41 -1.12
N GLY A 162 -10.04 -3.67 -2.43
CA GLY A 162 -10.95 -4.59 -3.11
C GLY A 162 -10.65 -6.06 -2.81
N GLU A 163 -11.44 -6.96 -3.45
CA GLU A 163 -11.12 -8.41 -3.39
C GLU A 163 -9.76 -8.69 -4.03
N GLY A 164 -8.91 -9.46 -3.33
CA GLY A 164 -7.57 -9.81 -3.80
C GLY A 164 -6.54 -8.68 -3.74
N VAL A 165 -6.92 -7.49 -3.28
CA VAL A 165 -6.00 -6.37 -3.04
C VAL A 165 -5.55 -6.40 -1.58
N ASN A 166 -4.25 -6.32 -1.37
CA ASN A 166 -3.64 -6.20 -0.05
C ASN A 166 -2.93 -4.86 0.07
N LEU A 167 -2.87 -4.32 1.28
CA LEU A 167 -2.01 -3.20 1.60
C LEU A 167 -0.57 -3.71 1.67
N ALA A 168 0.38 -2.93 1.17
CA ALA A 168 1.81 -3.17 1.34
C ALA A 168 2.49 -1.84 1.66
N PHE A 169 3.27 -1.82 2.71
CA PHE A 169 4.12 -0.69 3.06
C PHE A 169 5.41 -0.77 2.24
N LEU A 170 5.65 0.25 1.42
CA LEU A 170 6.89 0.39 0.66
C LEU A 170 7.66 1.56 1.25
N SER A 171 8.76 1.26 1.94
CA SER A 171 9.70 2.27 2.41
C SER A 171 10.80 2.45 1.36
N GLU A 172 10.94 3.65 0.85
CA GLU A 172 12.11 4.04 0.07
C GLU A 172 13.15 4.64 1.02
N GLN A 173 14.33 4.03 1.06
CA GLN A 173 15.43 4.56 1.87
C GLN A 173 15.88 5.90 1.31
N PRO A 174 15.86 6.98 2.09
CA PRO A 174 16.42 8.24 1.65
C PRO A 174 17.92 8.10 1.41
N THR A 175 18.42 8.92 0.52
CA THR A 175 19.87 9.00 0.29
C THR A 175 20.51 9.76 1.45
N ARG A 176 21.43 9.12 2.15
CA ARG A 176 22.12 9.74 3.29
C ARG A 176 22.77 11.07 2.93
N GLY A 177 22.55 12.10 3.74
CA GLY A 177 23.09 13.44 3.54
C GLY A 177 24.61 13.46 3.44
N ASN A 178 25.17 14.38 2.63
CA ASN A 178 26.61 14.54 2.46
C ASN A 178 27.22 15.39 3.57
N ILE A 179 28.50 15.13 3.90
CA ILE A 179 29.28 15.95 4.84
C ILE A 179 30.31 16.73 4.04
N TYR A 180 30.37 18.05 4.26
CA TYR A 180 31.28 18.97 3.59
C TYR A 180 32.11 19.73 4.62
N ASP A 181 33.31 20.17 4.20
CA ASP A 181 34.09 21.15 4.96
C ASP A 181 33.51 22.57 4.79
N ARG A 182 34.12 23.56 5.47
CA ARG A 182 33.72 24.99 5.37
C ARG A 182 33.88 25.58 3.98
N ASN A 183 34.65 24.97 3.11
CA ASN A 183 34.87 25.40 1.72
C ASN A 183 34.03 24.59 0.74
N PHE A 184 33.08 23.80 1.22
CA PHE A 184 32.23 22.87 0.44
C PHE A 184 33.01 21.77 -0.26
N HIS A 185 34.20 21.40 0.23
CA HIS A 185 34.85 20.16 -0.21
C HIS A 185 34.16 18.98 0.46
N ALA A 186 33.88 17.96 -0.32
CA ALA A 186 33.21 16.75 0.16
C ALA A 186 34.14 15.94 1.06
N LEU A 187 33.70 15.68 2.29
CA LEU A 187 34.39 14.82 3.25
C LEU A 187 33.78 13.41 3.28
N ALA A 188 32.45 13.32 3.23
CA ALA A 188 31.73 12.07 3.07
C ALA A 188 30.52 12.29 2.14
N THR A 189 30.41 11.46 1.10
CA THR A 189 29.37 11.55 0.06
C THR A 189 28.85 10.17 -0.28
N GLN A 190 27.80 10.14 -1.09
CA GLN A 190 27.37 8.92 -1.76
C GLN A 190 28.35 8.63 -2.91
N GLY A 191 28.85 7.41 -2.95
CA GLY A 191 29.61 6.85 -4.06
C GLY A 191 28.89 5.63 -4.61
N GLU A 192 29.34 5.18 -5.75
CA GLU A 192 28.84 3.93 -6.33
C GLU A 192 29.93 2.88 -6.34
N ARG A 193 29.58 1.69 -5.93
CA ARG A 193 30.38 0.49 -6.09
C ARG A 193 29.63 -0.55 -6.89
N VAL A 194 30.36 -1.27 -7.71
CA VAL A 194 29.82 -2.35 -8.52
C VAL A 194 30.29 -3.67 -7.94
N THR A 195 29.37 -4.45 -7.42
CA THR A 195 29.65 -5.85 -7.06
C THR A 195 29.63 -6.67 -8.33
N ILE A 196 30.80 -7.15 -8.73
CA ILE A 196 30.94 -8.11 -9.82
C ILE A 196 30.78 -9.50 -9.23
N GLY A 197 29.89 -10.28 -9.81
CA GLY A 197 29.63 -11.65 -9.39
C GLY A 197 29.23 -12.51 -10.59
N LEU A 198 28.95 -13.76 -10.32
CA LEU A 198 28.57 -14.74 -11.35
C LEU A 198 27.46 -15.67 -10.85
N VAL A 199 26.78 -16.32 -11.78
CA VAL A 199 25.83 -17.42 -11.50
C VAL A 199 26.44 -18.69 -12.09
N PRO A 200 26.87 -19.66 -11.26
CA PRO A 200 27.63 -20.83 -11.73
C PRO A 200 26.94 -21.62 -12.86
N GLN A 201 25.64 -21.83 -12.75
CA GLN A 201 24.86 -22.55 -13.75
C GLN A 201 24.81 -21.90 -15.14
N GLN A 202 25.08 -20.58 -15.20
CA GLN A 202 25.00 -19.80 -16.45
C GLN A 202 26.37 -19.66 -17.15
N MET A 203 27.45 -20.13 -16.55
CA MET A 203 28.79 -20.03 -17.15
C MET A 203 28.95 -21.02 -18.30
N GLU A 204 29.33 -20.54 -19.48
CA GLU A 204 29.64 -21.41 -20.63
C GLU A 204 31.11 -21.89 -20.64
N GLN A 205 32.05 -21.03 -20.17
CA GLN A 205 33.48 -21.30 -20.12
C GLN A 205 34.06 -20.96 -18.73
N PRO A 206 33.85 -21.83 -17.72
CA PRO A 206 34.19 -21.49 -16.33
C PRO A 206 35.62 -21.03 -16.12
N GLU A 207 36.62 -21.69 -16.73
CA GLU A 207 38.02 -21.30 -16.61
C GLU A 207 38.29 -19.91 -17.13
N THR A 208 37.77 -19.56 -18.33
CA THR A 208 37.92 -18.22 -18.91
C THR A 208 37.26 -17.17 -18.04
N VAL A 209 36.05 -17.42 -17.54
CA VAL A 209 35.32 -16.51 -16.64
C VAL A 209 36.12 -16.26 -15.35
N ILE A 210 36.63 -17.33 -14.71
CA ILE A 210 37.38 -17.23 -13.45
C ILE A 210 38.68 -16.43 -13.65
N TYR A 211 39.45 -16.73 -14.70
CA TYR A 211 40.71 -16.02 -14.97
C TYR A 211 40.47 -14.55 -15.32
N THR A 212 39.49 -14.25 -16.13
CA THR A 212 39.15 -12.88 -16.50
C THR A 212 38.68 -12.06 -15.28
N LEU A 213 37.80 -12.66 -14.45
CA LEU A 213 37.37 -12.02 -13.20
C LEU A 213 38.55 -11.80 -12.25
N ALA A 214 39.48 -12.74 -12.16
CA ALA A 214 40.69 -12.57 -11.35
C ALA A 214 41.55 -11.38 -11.80
N GLN A 215 41.70 -11.18 -13.11
CA GLN A 215 42.43 -10.03 -13.67
C GLN A 215 41.74 -8.70 -13.35
N VAL A 216 40.40 -8.63 -13.52
CA VAL A 216 39.63 -7.39 -13.32
C VAL A 216 39.50 -7.05 -11.84
N THR A 217 39.30 -8.05 -11.00
CA THR A 217 38.98 -7.83 -9.57
C THR A 217 40.16 -7.94 -8.63
N GLY A 218 41.28 -8.51 -9.08
CA GLY A 218 42.44 -8.82 -8.23
C GLY A 218 42.22 -9.98 -7.26
N VAL A 219 41.10 -10.67 -7.30
CA VAL A 219 40.84 -11.85 -6.48
C VAL A 219 41.45 -13.08 -7.14
N SER A 220 42.20 -13.91 -6.37
CA SER A 220 42.86 -15.07 -6.97
C SER A 220 41.83 -16.10 -7.50
N PRO A 221 42.14 -16.81 -8.60
CA PRO A 221 41.29 -17.82 -9.22
C PRO A 221 40.84 -18.90 -8.21
N GLU A 222 41.72 -19.29 -7.30
CA GLU A 222 41.41 -20.30 -6.27
C GLU A 222 40.26 -19.83 -5.37
N LYS A 223 40.32 -18.58 -4.88
CA LYS A 223 39.28 -17.99 -4.02
C LYS A 223 37.95 -17.87 -4.73
N ILE A 224 37.96 -17.56 -6.06
CA ILE A 224 36.75 -17.51 -6.85
C ILE A 224 36.15 -18.91 -6.96
N THR A 225 36.99 -19.92 -7.25
CA THR A 225 36.60 -21.32 -7.35
C THR A 225 36.03 -21.83 -6.02
N ASP A 226 36.65 -21.52 -4.89
CA ASP A 226 36.16 -21.92 -3.56
C ASP A 226 34.77 -21.34 -3.26
N ARG A 227 34.55 -20.08 -3.63
CA ARG A 227 33.20 -19.44 -3.48
C ARG A 227 32.13 -20.10 -4.35
N ILE A 228 32.48 -20.44 -5.60
CA ILE A 228 31.60 -21.16 -6.51
C ILE A 228 31.22 -22.52 -5.91
N ASN A 229 32.21 -23.28 -5.43
CA ASN A 229 31.99 -24.61 -4.86
C ASN A 229 31.18 -24.59 -3.54
N ALA A 230 31.23 -23.47 -2.80
CA ALA A 230 30.47 -23.28 -1.57
C ALA A 230 29.04 -22.80 -1.77
N SER A 231 28.65 -22.45 -3.01
CA SER A 231 27.34 -21.87 -3.35
C SER A 231 26.44 -22.87 -4.07
N GLN A 232 25.13 -22.56 -4.16
CA GLN A 232 24.21 -23.30 -5.03
C GLN A 232 24.40 -22.86 -6.49
N PRO A 233 24.17 -23.75 -7.48
CA PRO A 233 24.47 -23.46 -8.88
C PRO A 233 23.69 -22.30 -9.49
N ASP A 234 22.49 -22.00 -8.99
CA ASP A 234 21.58 -20.94 -9.42
C ASP A 234 21.73 -19.63 -8.65
N TRP A 235 22.57 -19.59 -7.62
CA TRP A 235 22.77 -18.40 -6.80
C TRP A 235 23.79 -17.44 -7.40
N PHE A 236 23.56 -16.15 -7.16
CA PHE A 236 24.55 -15.12 -7.43
C PHE A 236 25.71 -15.20 -6.45
N VAL A 237 26.91 -15.46 -6.95
CA VAL A 237 28.14 -15.55 -6.17
C VAL A 237 28.91 -14.24 -6.33
N PRO A 238 28.98 -13.38 -5.29
CA PRO A 238 29.77 -12.15 -5.35
C PRO A 238 31.26 -12.45 -5.35
N VAL A 239 31.97 -11.88 -6.33
CA VAL A 239 33.44 -12.04 -6.44
C VAL A 239 34.18 -10.89 -5.80
N ALA A 240 33.84 -9.64 -6.18
CA ALA A 240 34.45 -8.45 -5.58
C ALA A 240 33.59 -7.20 -5.76
N ASP A 241 33.82 -6.23 -4.89
CA ASP A 241 33.34 -4.86 -5.05
C ASP A 241 34.45 -4.01 -5.70
N VAL A 242 34.17 -3.45 -6.86
CA VAL A 242 35.07 -2.54 -7.58
C VAL A 242 34.46 -1.13 -7.65
N SER A 243 35.30 -0.12 -7.97
CA SER A 243 34.77 1.20 -8.25
C SER A 243 33.94 1.20 -9.53
N PHE A 244 33.01 2.15 -9.64
CA PHE A 244 32.22 2.32 -10.86
C PHE A 244 33.13 2.55 -12.10
N GLU A 245 34.21 3.32 -11.94
CA GLU A 245 35.23 3.54 -12.98
C GLU A 245 35.88 2.24 -13.45
N THR A 246 36.37 1.40 -12.51
CA THR A 246 36.96 0.10 -12.84
C THR A 246 35.98 -0.81 -13.60
N SER A 247 34.70 -0.80 -13.18
CA SER A 247 33.67 -1.57 -13.87
C SER A 247 33.43 -1.05 -15.29
N LEU A 248 33.45 0.28 -15.49
CA LEU A 248 33.26 0.92 -16.79
C LEU A 248 34.46 0.66 -17.72
N GLU A 249 35.68 0.79 -17.23
CA GLU A 249 36.90 0.49 -17.98
C GLU A 249 36.93 -0.95 -18.52
N ASN A 250 36.36 -1.88 -17.77
CA ASN A 250 36.30 -3.30 -18.13
C ASN A 250 34.95 -3.74 -18.72
N ASP A 251 34.05 -2.79 -19.08
CA ASP A 251 32.68 -3.08 -19.53
C ASP A 251 32.64 -4.03 -20.72
N ALA A 252 33.45 -3.75 -21.74
CA ALA A 252 33.52 -4.56 -22.97
C ALA A 252 33.96 -6.01 -22.70
N LEU A 253 34.86 -6.20 -21.73
CA LEU A 253 35.35 -7.50 -21.30
C LEU A 253 34.34 -8.28 -20.49
N LEU A 254 33.75 -7.62 -19.49
CA LEU A 254 32.76 -8.22 -18.61
C LEU A 254 31.47 -8.62 -19.32
N ASN A 255 31.02 -7.83 -20.32
CA ASN A 255 29.83 -8.12 -21.14
C ASN A 255 30.00 -9.35 -22.05
N GLN A 256 31.21 -9.77 -22.32
CA GLN A 256 31.48 -10.98 -23.14
C GLN A 256 31.41 -12.26 -22.29
N LEU A 257 31.42 -12.16 -20.97
CA LEU A 257 31.44 -13.30 -20.08
C LEU A 257 30.01 -13.74 -19.75
N VAL A 258 29.58 -14.86 -20.30
CA VAL A 258 28.29 -15.45 -19.99
C VAL A 258 28.25 -15.94 -18.56
N GLY A 259 27.19 -15.59 -17.83
CA GLY A 259 27.02 -15.92 -16.41
C GLY A 259 27.61 -14.89 -15.44
N VAL A 260 28.30 -13.84 -15.93
CA VAL A 260 28.76 -12.73 -15.09
C VAL A 260 27.65 -11.67 -14.99
N THR A 261 27.40 -11.21 -13.77
CA THR A 261 26.40 -10.17 -13.47
C THR A 261 27.02 -9.08 -12.61
N ARG A 262 26.62 -7.84 -12.86
CA ARG A 262 27.03 -6.65 -12.10
C ARG A 262 25.83 -6.10 -11.34
N ARG A 263 26.07 -5.76 -10.07
CA ARG A 263 25.06 -5.11 -9.22
C ARG A 263 25.64 -3.81 -8.68
N THR A 264 25.15 -2.68 -9.15
CA THR A 264 25.52 -1.38 -8.61
C THR A 264 24.83 -1.18 -7.26
N ARG A 265 25.60 -0.72 -6.27
CA ARG A 265 25.09 -0.30 -4.98
C ARG A 265 25.65 1.04 -4.57
N SER A 266 24.82 1.85 -3.94
CA SER A 266 25.29 3.07 -3.29
C SER A 266 26.08 2.71 -2.04
N VAL A 267 27.20 3.37 -1.82
CA VAL A 267 28.05 3.21 -0.63
C VAL A 267 28.50 4.56 -0.12
N ARG A 268 28.79 4.65 1.18
CA ARG A 268 29.41 5.85 1.74
C ARG A 268 30.85 5.93 1.29
N ALA A 269 31.23 7.02 0.64
CA ALA A 269 32.59 7.31 0.19
C ALA A 269 33.18 8.46 1.03
N TYR A 270 34.39 8.24 1.54
CA TYR A 270 35.17 9.21 2.31
C TYR A 270 36.31 9.72 1.43
N SER A 271 36.27 11.02 1.07
CA SER A 271 37.14 11.57 0.01
C SER A 271 38.63 11.65 0.39
N ASP A 272 38.92 11.90 1.66
CA ASP A 272 40.31 12.17 2.12
C ASP A 272 40.92 11.00 2.87
N GLY A 273 40.42 9.78 2.69
CA GLY A 273 40.94 8.57 3.32
C GLY A 273 41.00 8.68 4.85
N ASP A 274 42.20 8.63 5.39
CA ASP A 274 42.43 8.67 6.86
C ASP A 274 42.37 10.08 7.45
N VAL A 275 42.33 11.14 6.62
CA VAL A 275 42.26 12.54 7.07
C VAL A 275 40.93 12.77 7.78
N ALA A 276 41.02 13.25 9.03
CA ALA A 276 39.85 13.54 9.89
C ALA A 276 38.95 12.31 10.16
N ALA A 277 39.41 11.09 9.96
CA ALA A 277 38.60 9.86 10.17
C ALA A 277 37.93 9.79 11.55
N HIS A 278 38.65 10.25 12.60
CA HIS A 278 38.14 10.29 13.98
C HIS A 278 37.04 11.36 14.16
N LEU A 279 37.05 12.44 13.36
CA LEU A 279 36.05 13.51 13.41
C LEU A 279 34.84 13.14 12.60
N ILE A 280 35.05 12.67 11.38
CA ILE A 280 33.95 12.28 10.46
C ILE A 280 33.24 11.04 10.98
N GLY A 281 34.00 10.05 11.44
CA GLY A 281 33.47 8.76 11.86
C GLY A 281 33.24 7.80 10.70
N TYR A 282 32.41 6.79 10.93
CA TYR A 282 32.09 5.76 9.94
C TYR A 282 30.72 5.14 10.18
N LEU A 283 30.20 4.50 9.14
CA LEU A 283 28.96 3.75 9.18
C LEU A 283 29.20 2.29 9.54
N GLY A 284 28.27 1.69 10.24
CA GLY A 284 28.30 0.26 10.54
C GLY A 284 26.90 -0.28 10.84
N ALA A 285 26.79 -1.59 11.00
CA ALA A 285 25.53 -2.22 11.35
C ALA A 285 25.00 -1.71 12.69
N ILE A 286 23.68 -1.63 12.82
CA ILE A 286 23.02 -1.20 14.05
C ILE A 286 23.46 -2.11 15.21
N PRO A 287 24.01 -1.54 16.31
CA PRO A 287 24.41 -2.32 17.46
C PRO A 287 23.22 -3.04 18.09
N ALA A 288 23.37 -4.32 18.43
CA ALA A 288 22.31 -5.15 18.98
C ALA A 288 21.49 -4.51 20.14
N PRO A 289 22.11 -3.79 21.09
CA PRO A 289 21.36 -3.12 22.17
C PRO A 289 20.45 -1.96 21.70
N GLN A 290 20.73 -1.38 20.53
CA GLN A 290 20.02 -0.23 19.98
C GLN A 290 19.05 -0.62 18.86
N GLN A 291 19.06 -1.87 18.44
CA GLN A 291 18.33 -2.36 17.29
C GLN A 291 16.82 -2.08 17.39
N GLN A 292 16.23 -2.32 18.56
CA GLN A 292 14.81 -2.07 18.78
C GLN A 292 14.44 -0.59 18.64
N ALA A 293 15.29 0.31 19.13
CA ALA A 293 15.03 1.75 19.02
C ALA A 293 15.10 2.25 17.56
N TYR A 294 16.10 1.76 16.79
CA TYR A 294 16.19 2.10 15.38
C TYR A 294 15.02 1.55 14.55
N LEU A 295 14.57 0.32 14.83
CA LEU A 295 13.38 -0.26 14.18
C LEU A 295 12.11 0.54 14.46
N GLN A 296 11.95 1.08 15.67
CA GLN A 296 10.83 1.97 16.01
C GLN A 296 10.90 3.31 15.28
N CYS A 297 12.09 3.74 14.87
CA CYS A 297 12.29 4.93 14.03
C CYS A 297 12.22 4.64 12.52
N GLY A 298 11.83 3.43 12.11
CA GLY A 298 11.65 3.06 10.71
C GLY A 298 12.88 2.51 9.98
N TYR A 299 14.02 2.34 10.69
CA TYR A 299 15.19 1.71 10.09
C TYR A 299 14.99 0.21 9.89
N ASN A 300 15.60 -0.35 8.85
CA ASN A 300 15.66 -1.79 8.65
C ASN A 300 16.86 -2.41 9.38
N VAL A 301 16.78 -3.72 9.67
CA VAL A 301 17.85 -4.44 10.40
C VAL A 301 19.21 -4.37 9.69
N ASP A 302 19.18 -4.33 8.35
CA ASP A 302 20.37 -4.35 7.49
C ASP A 302 20.93 -2.94 7.18
N GLU A 303 20.30 -1.89 7.71
CA GLU A 303 20.75 -0.52 7.46
C GLU A 303 22.03 -0.20 8.22
N LEU A 304 22.84 0.69 7.61
CA LEU A 304 24.05 1.19 8.21
C LEU A 304 23.78 2.54 8.87
N VAL A 305 24.19 2.66 10.12
CA VAL A 305 24.05 3.88 10.93
C VAL A 305 25.43 4.45 11.28
N GLY A 306 25.50 5.72 11.62
CA GLY A 306 26.71 6.33 12.12
C GLY A 306 27.11 5.77 13.48
N LEU A 307 28.30 5.18 13.57
CA LEU A 307 28.79 4.61 14.82
C LEU A 307 29.66 5.57 15.63
N THR A 308 30.32 6.50 14.98
CA THR A 308 31.24 7.47 15.62
C THR A 308 31.25 8.81 14.89
N GLY A 309 31.85 9.84 15.51
CA GLY A 309 32.09 11.14 14.88
C GLY A 309 30.84 11.90 14.45
N ILE A 310 30.97 12.68 13.39
CA ILE A 310 29.87 13.46 12.79
C ILE A 310 28.80 12.52 12.22
N GLU A 311 29.19 11.37 11.69
CA GLU A 311 28.24 10.37 11.20
C GLU A 311 27.27 9.92 12.29
N ALA A 312 27.75 9.67 13.51
CA ALA A 312 26.89 9.29 14.64
C ALA A 312 26.14 10.49 15.25
N TRP A 313 26.84 11.63 15.37
CA TRP A 313 26.22 12.83 15.93
C TRP A 313 25.11 13.41 15.06
N GLY A 314 25.28 13.33 13.76
CA GLY A 314 24.37 13.85 12.77
C GLY A 314 23.37 12.81 12.23
N GLU A 315 23.25 11.64 12.83
CA GLU A 315 22.41 10.53 12.32
C GLU A 315 21.01 10.99 11.95
N GLU A 316 20.32 11.72 12.84
CA GLU A 316 18.97 12.23 12.63
C GLU A 316 18.84 13.22 11.43
N ALA A 317 19.95 13.92 11.11
CA ALA A 317 19.96 14.90 10.02
C ALA A 317 20.52 14.33 8.70
N LEU A 318 21.28 13.23 8.78
CA LEU A 318 21.98 12.62 7.65
C LEU A 318 21.21 11.42 7.07
N ALA A 319 20.42 10.71 7.88
CA ALA A 319 19.68 9.51 7.51
C ALA A 319 18.44 9.77 6.66
#